data_bb5433d29894126339543c8985a5058f
#
_entry.id   bb5433d29894126339543c8985a5058f
#
_cell.length_a   1.000
_cell.length_b   1.000
_cell.length_c   1.000
_cell.angle_alpha   90.00
_cell.angle_beta   90.00
_cell.angle_gamma   90.00
#
_symmetry.space_group_name_H-M   'P 1'
#
loop_
_entity.id
_entity.type
_entity.pdbx_description
1 polymer ?
#
loop_
_entity_poly.entity_id
_entity_poly.type
_entity_poly.pdbx_seq_one_letter_code
_entity_poly.pdbx_strand_id
1 'polypeptide(L)'
;MIAKLQMVVIDAPDIVGLAAFYRDLAGWTEESTDDDWICLRTPDGYRIAFQLAPDHVAPQWPDQAHPQQFHLDLRVPDIDAAAEVAEKLGATRLGSGETWHTLADPAGHPFDLCRNADDPATTIYAVTLDCPDPKALGEFYANLLGMQTRYEADFGVLIGADDQGQLMFQKVEGYNPPQWPDPAHPQQFHLDLEVTDIDEAEPTTLALGATRLPGGGDTFRVYADPAGHPFCLCW
;
A
#
# COMPACT_ATOMS: atom_id res chain seq x y z
N MET A 1 8.30 -10.59 -16.54
CA MET A 1 8.43 -9.54 -15.50
C MET A 1 8.86 -8.28 -16.20
N ILE A 2 8.06 -7.21 -16.08
CA ILE A 2 8.29 -5.91 -16.72
C ILE A 2 8.89 -4.96 -15.70
N ALA A 3 8.37 -5.00 -14.46
CA ALA A 3 8.78 -4.19 -13.34
C ALA A 3 8.94 -5.03 -12.08
N LYS A 4 9.59 -4.47 -11.05
CA LYS A 4 9.66 -5.02 -9.69
C LYS A 4 9.01 -4.06 -8.70
N LEU A 5 8.30 -4.59 -7.71
CA LEU A 5 7.82 -3.77 -6.59
C LEU A 5 9.04 -3.25 -5.82
N GLN A 6 9.23 -1.94 -5.85
CA GLN A 6 10.35 -1.27 -5.19
C GLN A 6 9.96 -0.84 -3.78
N MET A 7 8.83 -0.15 -3.65
CA MET A 7 8.29 0.30 -2.36
C MET A 7 6.80 0.64 -2.44
N VAL A 8 6.20 0.75 -1.27
CA VAL A 8 4.86 1.32 -1.07
C VAL A 8 5.05 2.71 -0.49
N VAL A 9 4.41 3.71 -1.07
CA VAL A 9 4.50 5.10 -0.64
C VAL A 9 3.16 5.52 -0.06
N ILE A 10 3.16 6.03 1.15
CA ILE A 10 1.97 6.45 1.91
C ILE A 10 1.99 7.97 2.06
N ASP A 11 0.92 8.63 1.63
CA ASP A 11 0.76 10.07 1.71
C ASP A 11 0.32 10.49 3.12
N ALA A 12 0.99 11.45 3.74
CA ALA A 12 0.62 11.93 5.06
C ALA A 12 0.95 13.42 5.27
N PRO A 13 0.17 14.14 6.10
CA PRO A 13 0.45 15.53 6.43
C PRO A 13 1.60 15.68 7.45
N ASP A 14 1.89 14.63 8.22
CA ASP A 14 3.00 14.53 9.19
C ASP A 14 3.76 13.22 8.96
N ILE A 15 4.73 13.25 8.06
CA ILE A 15 5.54 12.06 7.72
C ILE A 15 6.48 11.66 8.84
N VAL A 16 6.95 12.62 9.66
CA VAL A 16 7.85 12.35 10.80
C VAL A 16 7.08 11.57 11.88
N GLY A 17 5.89 12.03 12.23
CA GLY A 17 5.03 11.36 13.20
C GLY A 17 4.60 9.98 12.71
N LEU A 18 4.23 9.84 11.43
CA LEU A 18 3.78 8.57 10.87
C LEU A 18 4.93 7.55 10.75
N ALA A 19 6.12 7.96 10.31
CA ALA A 19 7.30 7.10 10.27
C ALA A 19 7.70 6.63 11.69
N ALA A 20 7.65 7.54 12.68
CA ALA A 20 7.91 7.18 14.08
C ALA A 20 6.89 6.15 14.60
N PHE A 21 5.61 6.29 14.25
CA PHE A 21 4.56 5.34 14.60
C PHE A 21 4.89 3.92 14.11
N TYR A 22 5.18 3.74 12.82
CA TYR A 22 5.49 2.41 12.27
C TYR A 22 6.83 1.87 12.75
N ARG A 23 7.84 2.72 12.94
CA ARG A 23 9.11 2.31 13.55
C ARG A 23 8.90 1.76 14.97
N ASP A 24 8.12 2.46 15.79
CA ASP A 24 7.92 2.11 17.19
C ASP A 24 6.93 0.95 17.37
N LEU A 25 5.95 0.79 16.46
CA LEU A 25 5.01 -0.34 16.44
C LEU A 25 5.66 -1.63 15.93
N ALA A 26 6.41 -1.54 14.83
CA ALA A 26 6.83 -2.71 14.06
C ALA A 26 8.35 -2.97 14.12
N GLY A 27 9.11 -2.08 14.75
CA GLY A 27 10.58 -2.20 14.83
C GLY A 27 11.28 -1.97 13.49
N TRP A 28 10.64 -1.26 12.55
CA TRP A 28 11.26 -0.97 11.26
C TRP A 28 12.38 0.05 11.40
N THR A 29 13.35 0.00 10.49
CA THR A 29 14.54 0.86 10.53
C THR A 29 14.49 1.94 9.46
N GLU A 30 14.89 3.15 9.82
CA GLU A 30 15.01 4.25 8.89
C GLU A 30 16.13 3.99 7.88
N GLU A 31 15.83 4.10 6.58
CA GLU A 31 16.78 3.94 5.48
C GLU A 31 17.22 5.29 4.91
N SER A 32 16.27 6.23 4.74
CA SER A 32 16.54 7.59 4.28
C SER A 32 15.49 8.57 4.80
N THR A 33 15.91 9.83 4.94
CA THR A 33 15.07 10.94 5.41
C THR A 33 15.43 12.20 4.67
N ASP A 34 14.42 12.84 4.06
CA ASP A 34 14.44 14.15 3.45
C ASP A 34 13.29 15.01 4.00
N ASP A 35 13.19 16.27 3.59
CA ASP A 35 12.18 17.20 4.11
C ASP A 35 10.73 16.76 3.77
N ASP A 36 10.53 16.08 2.64
CA ASP A 36 9.23 15.65 2.10
C ASP A 36 9.11 14.13 1.92
N TRP A 37 10.13 13.37 2.38
CA TRP A 37 10.21 11.93 2.18
C TRP A 37 10.96 11.21 3.31
N ILE A 38 10.33 10.15 3.88
CA ILE A 38 10.99 9.25 4.84
C ILE A 38 10.77 7.82 4.37
N CYS A 39 11.84 7.03 4.27
CA CYS A 39 11.76 5.62 3.92
C CYS A 39 12.16 4.75 5.11
N LEU A 40 11.33 3.79 5.44
CA LEU A 40 11.61 2.71 6.39
C LEU A 40 11.84 1.39 5.67
N ARG A 41 12.70 0.57 6.25
CA ARG A 41 12.95 -0.82 5.82
C ARG A 41 12.43 -1.79 6.89
N THR A 42 11.66 -2.76 6.44
CA THR A 42 11.16 -3.84 7.30
C THR A 42 12.22 -4.95 7.47
N PRO A 43 12.12 -5.80 8.50
CA PRO A 43 13.07 -6.91 8.71
C PRO A 43 13.13 -7.91 7.55
N ASP A 44 12.03 -8.10 6.84
CA ASP A 44 11.90 -8.95 5.65
C ASP A 44 12.24 -8.26 4.33
N GLY A 45 12.69 -6.99 4.40
CA GLY A 45 13.31 -6.28 3.29
C GLY A 45 12.39 -5.39 2.47
N TYR A 46 11.10 -5.24 2.84
CA TYR A 46 10.22 -4.26 2.21
C TYR A 46 10.69 -2.83 2.49
N ARG A 47 10.35 -1.94 1.58
CA ARG A 47 10.47 -0.50 1.74
C ARG A 47 9.09 0.13 1.82
N ILE A 48 8.88 0.90 2.87
CA ILE A 48 7.69 1.72 3.04
C ILE A 48 8.15 3.17 3.14
N ALA A 49 7.72 3.99 2.21
CA ALA A 49 8.02 5.41 2.23
C ALA A 49 6.79 6.22 2.68
N PHE A 50 7.04 7.35 3.31
CA PHE A 50 6.03 8.33 3.68
C PHE A 50 6.34 9.61 2.92
N GLN A 51 5.38 10.04 2.08
CA GLN A 51 5.46 11.25 1.27
C GLN A 51 4.66 12.38 1.92
N LEU A 52 5.27 13.56 2.02
CA LEU A 52 4.57 14.74 2.57
C LEU A 52 3.45 15.17 1.62
N ALA A 53 2.22 15.07 2.11
CA ALA A 53 1.00 15.48 1.43
C ALA A 53 0.20 16.42 2.34
N PRO A 54 0.45 17.75 2.30
CA PRO A 54 -0.22 18.70 3.20
C PRO A 54 -1.73 18.74 3.03
N ASP A 55 -2.23 18.39 1.84
CA ASP A 55 -3.66 18.36 1.51
C ASP A 55 -4.28 16.95 1.68
N HIS A 56 -3.59 16.05 2.40
CA HIS A 56 -4.09 14.70 2.69
C HIS A 56 -5.48 14.76 3.34
N VAL A 57 -6.40 13.95 2.83
CA VAL A 57 -7.72 13.73 3.41
C VAL A 57 -7.79 12.31 3.94
N ALA A 58 -7.89 12.19 5.27
CA ALA A 58 -7.95 10.89 5.92
C ALA A 58 -9.16 10.06 5.43
N PRO A 59 -8.99 8.78 5.12
CA PRO A 59 -10.11 7.90 4.81
C PRO A 59 -11.05 7.77 6.03
N GLN A 60 -12.34 7.53 5.75
CA GLN A 60 -13.39 7.36 6.76
C GLN A 60 -13.99 5.96 6.65
N TRP A 61 -13.12 4.94 6.78
CA TRP A 61 -13.55 3.55 6.69
C TRP A 61 -14.64 3.22 7.74
N PRO A 62 -15.71 2.49 7.36
CA PRO A 62 -16.00 1.87 6.05
C PRO A 62 -16.83 2.77 5.09
N ASP A 63 -16.92 4.08 5.33
CA ASP A 63 -17.71 5.02 4.51
C ASP A 63 -17.07 5.21 3.13
N GLN A 64 -17.90 5.18 2.07
CA GLN A 64 -17.47 5.39 0.69
C GLN A 64 -17.49 6.86 0.23
N ALA A 65 -17.81 7.81 1.11
CA ALA A 65 -17.65 9.25 0.82
C ALA A 65 -16.17 9.68 0.83
N HIS A 66 -15.39 9.08 1.73
CA HIS A 66 -13.93 9.18 1.80
C HIS A 66 -13.36 7.77 1.96
N PRO A 67 -13.37 6.94 0.89
CA PRO A 67 -13.02 5.53 1.00
C PRO A 67 -11.53 5.36 1.29
N GLN A 68 -11.20 4.27 1.98
CA GLN A 68 -9.82 3.79 1.91
C GLN A 68 -9.52 3.37 0.47
N GLN A 69 -8.27 3.56 0.05
CA GLN A 69 -7.77 3.10 -1.26
C GLN A 69 -6.93 1.84 -1.09
N PHE A 70 -6.33 1.71 0.09
CA PHE A 70 -5.46 0.60 0.48
C PHE A 70 -5.47 0.42 2.00
N HIS A 71 -4.89 -0.70 2.45
CA HIS A 71 -4.44 -0.89 3.83
C HIS A 71 -3.21 -1.82 3.88
N LEU A 72 -2.48 -1.74 4.99
CA LEU A 72 -1.41 -2.69 5.28
C LEU A 72 -1.94 -3.83 6.12
N ASP A 73 -1.64 -5.07 5.73
CA ASP A 73 -1.82 -6.25 6.57
C ASP A 73 -0.50 -6.55 7.28
N LEU A 74 -0.45 -6.35 8.60
CA LEU A 74 0.72 -6.63 9.43
C LEU A 74 0.54 -7.94 10.19
N ARG A 75 1.48 -8.86 10.04
CA ARG A 75 1.54 -10.07 10.88
C ARG A 75 2.20 -9.73 12.20
N VAL A 76 1.53 -10.11 13.29
CA VAL A 76 2.02 -9.92 14.67
C VAL A 76 1.79 -11.19 15.50
N PRO A 77 2.67 -11.51 16.46
CA PRO A 77 2.51 -12.71 17.29
C PRO A 77 1.27 -12.67 18.20
N ASP A 78 0.92 -11.49 18.70
CA ASP A 78 -0.22 -11.24 19.59
C ASP A 78 -0.95 -9.98 19.16
N ILE A 79 -2.15 -10.15 18.59
CA ILE A 79 -2.94 -9.03 18.04
C ILE A 79 -3.46 -8.09 19.12
N ASP A 80 -3.79 -8.60 20.32
CA ASP A 80 -4.29 -7.77 21.42
C ASP A 80 -3.17 -6.89 21.97
N ALA A 81 -2.01 -7.48 22.25
CA ALA A 81 -0.84 -6.73 22.71
C ALA A 81 -0.35 -5.71 21.68
N ALA A 82 -0.31 -6.07 20.38
CA ALA A 82 0.07 -5.16 19.32
C ALA A 82 -0.92 -3.99 19.16
N ALA A 83 -2.23 -4.27 19.28
CA ALA A 83 -3.24 -3.23 19.22
C ALA A 83 -3.15 -2.26 20.42
N GLU A 84 -2.89 -2.75 21.63
CA GLU A 84 -2.63 -1.88 22.80
C GLU A 84 -1.40 -0.97 22.59
N VAL A 85 -0.36 -1.47 21.95
CA VAL A 85 0.82 -0.66 21.60
C VAL A 85 0.46 0.38 20.54
N ALA A 86 -0.22 -0.02 19.47
CA ALA A 86 -0.65 0.89 18.41
C ALA A 86 -1.53 2.03 18.96
N GLU A 87 -2.51 1.71 19.82
CA GLU A 87 -3.40 2.70 20.45
C GLU A 87 -2.62 3.69 21.35
N LYS A 88 -1.60 3.22 22.07
CA LYS A 88 -0.71 4.09 22.86
C LYS A 88 0.15 5.01 21.98
N LEU A 89 0.47 4.58 20.77
CA LEU A 89 1.21 5.36 19.77
C LEU A 89 0.31 6.29 18.94
N GLY A 90 -1.01 6.27 19.16
CA GLY A 90 -1.95 7.20 18.52
C GLY A 90 -2.89 6.58 17.48
N ALA A 91 -2.88 5.26 17.29
CA ALA A 91 -3.84 4.59 16.43
C ALA A 91 -5.26 4.57 17.05
N THR A 92 -6.26 4.50 16.20
CA THR A 92 -7.67 4.38 16.60
C THR A 92 -8.22 3.02 16.16
N ARG A 93 -8.82 2.25 17.06
CA ARG A 93 -9.43 0.97 16.73
C ARG A 93 -10.71 1.17 15.92
N LEU A 94 -10.80 0.51 14.77
CA LEU A 94 -11.94 0.57 13.85
C LEU A 94 -12.78 -0.70 13.90
N GLY A 95 -12.15 -1.87 14.06
CA GLY A 95 -12.82 -3.15 14.03
C GLY A 95 -12.02 -4.27 14.70
N SER A 96 -12.65 -5.42 14.88
CA SER A 96 -12.03 -6.59 15.47
C SER A 96 -12.66 -7.86 14.94
N GLY A 97 -11.82 -8.86 14.66
CA GLY A 97 -12.19 -10.22 14.37
C GLY A 97 -11.53 -11.20 15.35
N GLU A 98 -11.67 -12.49 15.13
CA GLU A 98 -11.06 -13.52 15.95
C GLU A 98 -9.53 -13.60 15.75
N THR A 99 -9.06 -13.30 14.54
CA THR A 99 -7.65 -13.44 14.13
C THR A 99 -7.04 -12.15 13.62
N TRP A 100 -7.78 -11.03 13.63
CA TRP A 100 -7.30 -9.72 13.20
C TRP A 100 -7.95 -8.58 13.99
N HIS A 101 -7.28 -7.44 14.03
CA HIS A 101 -7.84 -6.15 14.45
C HIS A 101 -7.56 -5.10 13.38
N THR A 102 -8.58 -4.32 13.03
CA THR A 102 -8.45 -3.18 12.13
C THR A 102 -8.30 -1.90 12.94
N LEU A 103 -7.26 -1.13 12.67
CA LEU A 103 -6.99 0.17 13.28
C LEU A 103 -6.75 1.22 12.19
N ALA A 104 -6.91 2.50 12.54
CA ALA A 104 -6.40 3.62 11.75
C ALA A 104 -5.10 4.13 12.37
N ASP A 105 -4.11 4.39 11.56
CA ASP A 105 -2.86 5.01 11.97
C ASP A 105 -3.06 6.51 12.31
N PRO A 106 -2.05 7.25 12.80
CA PRO A 106 -2.19 8.67 13.12
C PRO A 106 -2.58 9.58 11.95
N ALA A 107 -2.36 9.16 10.68
CA ALA A 107 -2.80 9.89 9.49
C ALA A 107 -4.21 9.44 9.02
N GLY A 108 -4.78 8.42 9.66
CA GLY A 108 -6.12 7.89 9.39
C GLY A 108 -6.15 6.70 8.42
N HIS A 109 -5.02 6.20 7.93
CA HIS A 109 -5.02 5.04 7.05
C HIS A 109 -5.37 3.78 7.84
N PRO A 110 -6.33 2.97 7.38
CA PRO A 110 -6.60 1.67 7.96
C PRO A 110 -5.41 0.73 7.79
N PHE A 111 -5.19 -0.10 8.79
CA PHE A 111 -4.27 -1.24 8.73
C PHE A 111 -4.79 -2.38 9.59
N ASP A 112 -4.47 -3.60 9.20
CA ASP A 112 -4.85 -4.79 9.94
C ASP A 112 -3.66 -5.39 10.68
N LEU A 113 -3.88 -5.73 11.94
CA LEU A 113 -3.01 -6.60 12.73
C LEU A 113 -3.53 -8.04 12.61
N CYS A 114 -2.80 -8.88 11.90
CA CYS A 114 -3.15 -10.27 11.63
C CYS A 114 -2.31 -11.21 12.50
N ARG A 115 -2.95 -12.18 13.16
CA ARG A 115 -2.26 -13.11 14.06
C ARG A 115 -1.28 -14.03 13.31
N ASN A 116 -0.03 -14.03 13.74
CA ASN A 116 1.01 -15.00 13.35
C ASN A 116 1.84 -15.40 14.57
N ALA A 117 1.33 -16.34 15.33
CA ALA A 117 1.96 -16.75 16.59
C ALA A 117 3.31 -17.48 16.42
N ASP A 118 3.63 -17.91 15.20
CA ASP A 118 4.86 -18.68 14.91
C ASP A 118 6.08 -17.77 14.66
N ASP A 119 5.87 -16.46 14.45
CA ASP A 119 6.95 -15.49 14.20
C ASP A 119 6.88 -14.36 15.23
N PRO A 120 7.96 -14.09 15.99
CA PRO A 120 8.00 -13.01 16.96
C PRO A 120 8.11 -11.62 16.32
N ALA A 121 8.45 -11.51 15.03
CA ALA A 121 8.62 -10.24 14.34
C ALA A 121 7.28 -9.71 13.80
N THR A 122 7.14 -8.38 13.78
CA THR A 122 6.09 -7.73 13.01
C THR A 122 6.54 -7.57 11.57
N THR A 123 5.84 -8.25 10.65
CA THR A 123 6.16 -8.28 9.23
C THR A 123 4.96 -7.84 8.38
N ILE A 124 5.19 -7.43 7.14
CA ILE A 124 4.11 -7.16 6.19
C ILE A 124 3.64 -8.49 5.60
N TYR A 125 2.35 -8.79 5.80
CA TYR A 125 1.73 -9.91 5.10
C TYR A 125 1.40 -9.56 3.66
N ALA A 126 0.70 -8.44 3.47
CA ALA A 126 0.33 -7.93 2.15
C ALA A 126 0.13 -6.41 2.20
N VAL A 127 0.22 -5.78 1.05
CA VAL A 127 -0.37 -4.47 0.78
C VAL A 127 -1.70 -4.74 0.06
N THR A 128 -2.80 -4.37 0.69
CA THR A 128 -4.14 -4.65 0.18
C THR A 128 -4.71 -3.41 -0.50
N LEU A 129 -5.10 -3.55 -1.76
CA LEU A 129 -5.71 -2.51 -2.59
C LEU A 129 -7.20 -2.79 -2.74
N ASP A 130 -8.03 -1.80 -2.44
CA ASP A 130 -9.47 -1.86 -2.65
C ASP A 130 -9.80 -1.70 -4.14
N CYS A 131 -10.66 -2.55 -4.69
CA CYS A 131 -11.00 -2.50 -6.11
C CYS A 131 -12.39 -3.08 -6.41
N PRO A 132 -12.97 -2.78 -7.58
CA PRO A 132 -14.25 -3.37 -7.98
C PRO A 132 -14.13 -4.82 -8.50
N ASP A 133 -12.97 -5.18 -9.06
CA ASP A 133 -12.69 -6.51 -9.64
C ASP A 133 -11.29 -6.99 -9.25
N PRO A 134 -11.17 -7.75 -8.14
CA PRO A 134 -9.88 -8.26 -7.66
C PRO A 134 -9.17 -9.16 -8.67
N LYS A 135 -9.91 -9.90 -9.49
CA LYS A 135 -9.32 -10.80 -10.47
C LYS A 135 -8.65 -10.04 -11.60
N ALA A 136 -9.35 -9.07 -12.18
CA ALA A 136 -8.80 -8.24 -13.25
C ALA A 136 -7.58 -7.44 -12.78
N LEU A 137 -7.65 -6.86 -11.56
CA LEU A 137 -6.53 -6.09 -11.01
C LEU A 137 -5.36 -7.00 -10.61
N GLY A 138 -5.64 -8.18 -10.05
CA GLY A 138 -4.64 -9.20 -9.75
C GLY A 138 -3.91 -9.69 -11.00
N GLU A 139 -4.63 -9.94 -12.11
CA GLU A 139 -4.04 -10.31 -13.40
C GLU A 139 -3.14 -9.18 -13.96
N PHE A 140 -3.56 -7.92 -13.84
CA PHE A 140 -2.76 -6.76 -14.25
C PHE A 140 -1.41 -6.74 -13.53
N TYR A 141 -1.42 -6.75 -12.20
CA TYR A 141 -0.17 -6.69 -11.41
C TYR A 141 0.64 -7.98 -11.49
N ALA A 142 0.01 -9.15 -11.59
CA ALA A 142 0.72 -10.42 -11.82
C ALA A 142 1.55 -10.40 -13.12
N ASN A 143 0.97 -9.88 -14.20
CA ASN A 143 1.67 -9.74 -15.47
C ASN A 143 2.76 -8.65 -15.42
N LEU A 144 2.48 -7.51 -14.80
CA LEU A 144 3.43 -6.40 -14.69
C LEU A 144 4.66 -6.77 -13.85
N LEU A 145 4.43 -7.37 -12.67
CA LEU A 145 5.47 -7.69 -11.68
C LEU A 145 6.05 -9.11 -11.81
N GLY A 146 5.47 -9.97 -12.66
CA GLY A 146 5.86 -11.37 -12.75
C GLY A 146 5.53 -12.19 -11.49
N MET A 147 4.56 -11.70 -10.70
CA MET A 147 4.07 -12.38 -9.50
C MET A 147 3.10 -13.52 -9.85
N GLN A 148 2.95 -14.47 -8.94
CA GLN A 148 2.03 -15.59 -9.08
C GLN A 148 0.83 -15.43 -8.16
N THR A 149 -0.35 -15.86 -8.62
CA THR A 149 -1.53 -15.96 -7.76
C THR A 149 -1.29 -17.01 -6.67
N ARG A 150 -1.37 -16.59 -5.41
CA ARG A 150 -1.23 -17.42 -4.21
C ARG A 150 -2.59 -17.83 -3.64
N TYR A 151 -3.60 -16.99 -3.82
CA TYR A 151 -4.97 -17.21 -3.39
C TYR A 151 -5.94 -16.46 -4.30
N GLU A 152 -7.10 -17.06 -4.58
CA GLU A 152 -8.19 -16.44 -5.35
C GLU A 152 -9.55 -16.83 -4.76
N ALA A 153 -10.40 -15.83 -4.51
CA ALA A 153 -11.78 -15.96 -4.12
C ALA A 153 -12.60 -14.77 -4.65
N ASP A 154 -13.94 -14.84 -4.56
CA ASP A 154 -14.83 -13.78 -5.05
C ASP A 154 -14.59 -12.42 -4.34
N PHE A 155 -14.12 -12.45 -3.10
CA PHE A 155 -13.87 -11.25 -2.30
C PHE A 155 -12.45 -10.70 -2.44
N GLY A 156 -11.50 -11.48 -3.01
CA GLY A 156 -10.12 -11.01 -3.13
C GLY A 156 -9.17 -11.97 -3.80
N VAL A 157 -8.06 -11.42 -4.29
CA VAL A 157 -6.97 -12.14 -4.94
C VAL A 157 -5.64 -11.72 -4.32
N LEU A 158 -4.85 -12.70 -3.90
CA LEU A 158 -3.48 -12.52 -3.40
C LEU A 158 -2.48 -12.95 -4.46
N ILE A 159 -1.57 -12.07 -4.82
CA ILE A 159 -0.42 -12.39 -5.66
C ILE A 159 0.88 -12.17 -4.89
N GLY A 160 1.96 -12.83 -5.31
CA GLY A 160 3.25 -12.64 -4.66
C GLY A 160 4.40 -13.30 -5.38
N ALA A 161 5.61 -12.85 -5.04
CA ALA A 161 6.88 -13.47 -5.38
C ALA A 161 7.78 -13.46 -4.14
N ASP A 162 8.70 -14.41 -4.05
CA ASP A 162 9.51 -14.59 -2.84
C ASP A 162 10.51 -13.43 -2.61
N ASP A 163 10.83 -12.68 -3.66
CA ASP A 163 11.77 -11.55 -3.65
C ASP A 163 11.10 -10.16 -3.75
N GLN A 164 9.77 -10.11 -3.79
CA GLN A 164 9.03 -8.85 -3.94
C GLN A 164 7.87 -8.69 -2.95
N GLY A 165 7.55 -9.73 -2.16
CA GLY A 165 6.44 -9.73 -1.24
C GLY A 165 5.07 -10.01 -1.87
N GLN A 166 4.01 -9.48 -1.28
CA GLN A 166 2.63 -9.81 -1.65
C GLN A 166 1.76 -8.56 -1.80
N LEU A 167 0.88 -8.59 -2.83
CA LEU A 167 -0.22 -7.67 -3.00
C LEU A 167 -1.53 -8.43 -2.90
N MET A 168 -2.48 -7.88 -2.14
CA MET A 168 -3.85 -8.36 -2.05
C MET A 168 -4.78 -7.36 -2.73
N PHE A 169 -5.74 -7.84 -3.50
CA PHE A 169 -6.78 -7.03 -4.12
C PHE A 169 -8.10 -7.41 -3.48
N GLN A 170 -8.76 -6.45 -2.82
CA GLN A 170 -9.98 -6.68 -2.06
C GLN A 170 -11.16 -6.08 -2.79
N LYS A 171 -12.24 -6.87 -2.93
CA LYS A 171 -13.47 -6.40 -3.56
C LYS A 171 -14.21 -5.44 -2.65
N VAL A 172 -14.55 -4.26 -3.20
CA VAL A 172 -15.37 -3.27 -2.53
C VAL A 172 -16.62 -2.98 -3.37
N GLU A 173 -17.79 -3.16 -2.77
CA GLU A 173 -19.05 -2.79 -3.41
C GLU A 173 -19.22 -1.26 -3.40
N GLY A 174 -19.62 -0.71 -4.54
CA GLY A 174 -19.75 0.76 -4.67
C GLY A 174 -18.41 1.49 -4.70
N TYR A 175 -17.35 0.81 -5.13
CA TYR A 175 -16.00 1.35 -5.21
C TYR A 175 -15.95 2.73 -5.86
N ASN A 176 -15.28 3.66 -5.18
CA ASN A 176 -15.04 5.02 -5.65
C ASN A 176 -13.53 5.21 -5.87
N PRO A 177 -13.05 5.26 -7.13
CA PRO A 177 -11.62 5.30 -7.41
C PRO A 177 -10.98 6.62 -6.99
N PRO A 178 -9.68 6.61 -6.63
CA PRO A 178 -8.89 7.84 -6.56
C PRO A 178 -8.87 8.55 -7.93
N GLN A 179 -8.76 9.87 -7.92
CA GLN A 179 -8.77 10.69 -9.15
C GLN A 179 -7.57 11.65 -9.15
N TRP A 180 -6.43 11.18 -8.67
CA TRP A 180 -5.20 11.97 -8.69
C TRP A 180 -4.89 12.48 -10.12
N PRO A 181 -4.51 13.75 -10.32
CA PRO A 181 -4.14 14.75 -9.31
C PRO A 181 -5.28 15.71 -8.87
N ASP A 182 -6.55 15.29 -8.92
CA ASP A 182 -7.66 16.10 -8.43
C ASP A 182 -7.57 16.25 -6.90
N PRO A 183 -7.39 17.47 -6.35
CA PRO A 183 -7.29 17.68 -4.91
C PRO A 183 -8.58 17.38 -4.13
N ALA A 184 -9.72 17.24 -4.82
CA ALA A 184 -10.97 16.80 -4.20
C ALA A 184 -11.01 15.29 -3.95
N HIS A 185 -10.16 14.52 -4.64
CA HIS A 185 -10.04 13.08 -4.55
C HIS A 185 -8.55 12.69 -4.50
N PRO A 186 -7.81 13.10 -3.44
CA PRO A 186 -6.37 12.88 -3.35
C PRO A 186 -6.04 11.39 -3.29
N GLN A 187 -4.85 11.05 -3.72
CA GLN A 187 -4.30 9.73 -3.42
C GLN A 187 -4.01 9.62 -1.93
N GLN A 188 -4.05 8.40 -1.40
CA GLN A 188 -3.62 8.07 -0.04
C GLN A 188 -2.30 7.31 -0.07
N PHE A 189 -2.00 6.69 -1.20
CA PHE A 189 -0.78 5.92 -1.43
C PHE A 189 -0.50 5.81 -2.92
N HIS A 190 0.70 5.34 -3.25
CA HIS A 190 1.03 4.80 -4.56
C HIS A 190 2.09 3.69 -4.46
N LEU A 191 2.27 2.94 -5.53
CA LEU A 191 3.33 1.95 -5.64
C LEU A 191 4.45 2.50 -6.52
N ASP A 192 5.70 2.38 -6.06
CA ASP A 192 6.87 2.58 -6.90
C ASP A 192 7.35 1.24 -7.43
N LEU A 193 7.43 1.14 -8.75
CA LEU A 193 7.82 -0.05 -9.48
C LEU A 193 9.10 0.22 -10.26
N GLU A 194 10.16 -0.50 -9.94
CA GLU A 194 11.45 -0.38 -10.62
C GLU A 194 11.41 -1.05 -11.99
N VAL A 195 11.88 -0.34 -13.02
CA VAL A 195 12.08 -0.86 -14.37
C VAL A 195 13.52 -0.62 -14.82
N THR A 196 14.04 -1.50 -15.65
CA THR A 196 15.40 -1.37 -16.19
C THR A 196 15.44 -0.34 -17.33
N ASP A 197 14.40 -0.31 -18.15
CA ASP A 197 14.27 0.58 -19.31
C ASP A 197 12.80 1.02 -19.44
N ILE A 198 12.58 2.31 -19.27
CA ILE A 198 11.24 2.89 -19.30
C ILE A 198 10.61 2.88 -20.69
N ASP A 199 11.40 3.02 -21.75
CA ASP A 199 10.91 3.06 -23.12
C ASP A 199 10.50 1.66 -23.61
N GLU A 200 11.05 0.60 -23.02
CA GLU A 200 10.60 -0.79 -23.20
C GLU A 200 9.41 -1.13 -22.31
N ALA A 201 9.39 -0.66 -21.06
CA ALA A 201 8.37 -1.00 -20.07
C ALA A 201 7.02 -0.30 -20.33
N GLU A 202 7.03 0.99 -20.66
CA GLU A 202 5.80 1.81 -20.81
C GLU A 202 4.81 1.24 -21.84
N PRO A 203 5.20 0.90 -23.09
CA PRO A 203 4.27 0.36 -24.08
C PRO A 203 3.55 -0.91 -23.59
N THR A 204 4.28 -1.77 -22.89
CA THR A 204 3.71 -3.02 -22.34
C THR A 204 2.78 -2.74 -21.16
N THR A 205 3.15 -1.82 -20.27
CA THR A 205 2.33 -1.39 -19.14
C THR A 205 0.99 -0.79 -19.61
N LEU A 206 1.03 0.07 -20.65
CA LEU A 206 -0.18 0.63 -21.26
C LEU A 206 -1.03 -0.45 -21.94
N ALA A 207 -0.40 -1.41 -22.61
CA ALA A 207 -1.12 -2.54 -23.23
C ALA A 207 -1.81 -3.46 -22.22
N LEU A 208 -1.33 -3.55 -20.98
CA LEU A 208 -1.99 -4.25 -19.88
C LEU A 208 -3.21 -3.51 -19.32
N GLY A 209 -3.40 -2.24 -19.65
CA GLY A 209 -4.57 -1.46 -19.24
C GLY A 209 -4.27 -0.27 -18.33
N ALA A 210 -3.01 0.03 -18.04
CA ALA A 210 -2.63 1.25 -17.35
C ALA A 210 -2.93 2.51 -18.18
N THR A 211 -3.17 3.62 -17.50
CA THR A 211 -3.34 4.93 -18.12
C THR A 211 -2.21 5.86 -17.68
N ARG A 212 -1.54 6.54 -18.63
CA ARG A 212 -0.54 7.54 -18.29
C ARG A 212 -1.21 8.75 -17.64
N LEU A 213 -0.70 9.16 -16.47
CA LEU A 213 -1.14 10.35 -15.75
C LEU A 213 -0.16 11.53 -15.99
N PRO A 214 -0.59 12.79 -15.74
CA PRO A 214 0.32 13.93 -15.72
C PRO A 214 1.32 13.80 -14.57
N GLY A 215 2.40 14.56 -14.64
CA GLY A 215 3.48 14.49 -13.65
C GLY A 215 4.59 13.52 -14.06
N GLY A 216 5.53 13.31 -13.15
CA GLY A 216 6.76 12.56 -13.39
C GLY A 216 8.00 13.44 -13.23
N GLY A 217 9.16 12.81 -13.31
CA GLY A 217 10.48 13.45 -13.21
C GLY A 217 11.48 12.84 -14.19
N ASP A 218 12.75 13.09 -13.93
CA ASP A 218 13.84 12.59 -14.78
C ASP A 218 14.02 11.05 -14.63
N THR A 219 13.53 10.47 -13.53
CA THR A 219 13.73 9.07 -13.16
C THR A 219 12.43 8.31 -12.89
N PHE A 220 11.25 8.91 -13.12
CA PHE A 220 9.97 8.24 -12.94
C PHE A 220 8.87 8.82 -13.82
N ARG A 221 7.87 7.98 -14.11
CA ARG A 221 6.62 8.35 -14.80
C ARG A 221 5.42 7.82 -14.00
N VAL A 222 4.33 8.59 -13.98
CA VAL A 222 3.13 8.30 -13.20
C VAL A 222 2.04 7.69 -14.07
N TYR A 223 1.36 6.68 -13.54
CA TYR A 223 0.26 5.95 -14.19
C TYR A 223 -0.88 5.70 -13.22
N ALA A 224 -2.08 5.45 -13.74
CA ALA A 224 -3.15 4.79 -13.01
C ALA A 224 -3.26 3.33 -13.46
N ASP A 225 -3.52 2.44 -12.52
CA ASP A 225 -3.90 1.06 -12.80
C ASP A 225 -5.36 0.96 -13.30
N PRO A 226 -5.86 -0.22 -13.72
CA PRO A 226 -7.22 -0.37 -14.19
C PRO A 226 -8.33 -0.01 -13.18
N ALA A 227 -8.01 0.05 -11.89
CA ALA A 227 -8.93 0.48 -10.83
C ALA A 227 -8.77 1.97 -10.46
N GLY A 228 -7.76 2.66 -11.02
CA GLY A 228 -7.51 4.09 -10.82
C GLY A 228 -6.43 4.41 -9.79
N HIS A 229 -5.79 3.42 -9.14
CA HIS A 229 -4.72 3.72 -8.18
C HIS A 229 -3.48 4.24 -8.90
N PRO A 230 -2.87 5.32 -8.37
CA PRO A 230 -1.61 5.81 -8.87
C PRO A 230 -0.47 4.82 -8.63
N PHE A 231 0.44 4.71 -9.59
CA PHE A 231 1.73 4.05 -9.43
C PHE A 231 2.79 4.69 -10.31
N CYS A 232 4.05 4.53 -9.94
CA CYS A 232 5.18 5.03 -10.70
C CYS A 232 5.96 3.87 -11.34
N LEU A 233 6.43 4.09 -12.56
CA LEU A 233 7.56 3.33 -13.10
C LEU A 233 8.82 4.17 -12.89
N CYS A 234 9.78 3.62 -12.14
CA CYS A 234 11.03 4.26 -11.72
C CYS A 234 12.25 3.56 -12.37
N TRP A 235 13.29 4.34 -12.81
CA TRP A 235 14.49 3.80 -13.46
C TRP A 235 15.78 4.53 -13.06
#